data_5eda4c8c7c7e8be94d406e1da6eca8e3
#
_entry.id   5eda4c8c7c7e8be94d406e1da6eca8e3
#
_cell.length_a   1.000
_cell.length_b   1.000
_cell.length_c   1.000
_cell.angle_alpha   90.00
_cell.angle_beta   90.00
_cell.angle_gamma   90.00
#
_symmetry.space_group_name_H-M   'P 1'
#
loop_
_entity.id
_entity.type
_entity.pdbx_description
1 polymer ?
#
loop_
_entity_poly.entity_id
_entity_poly.type
_entity_poly.pdbx_seq_one_letter_code
_entity_poly.pdbx_strand_id
1 'polypeptide(L)'
;MASALGLFRIRSKSCILRLSISRIGCPTRDSTTSEQPQNTMKLLNTVIFFSLLASAAFAREESVLARVTSYWVGEGESGKYASTGARLRAGHCAVDPKRIPYGSKVVFPDRACTAVDTGPAVISRKAARACGRTASQLKAIVVDRFFETKRAAMAWTNANPHFMTLQIVRPGSHSEPSEPD
;
A
#
# COMPACT_ATOMS: atom_id res chain seq x y z
N MET A 1 -41.91 17.38 11.62
CA MET A 1 -41.57 16.69 12.87
C MET A 1 -40.10 16.25 12.76
N ALA A 2 -39.25 17.04 13.37
CA ALA A 2 -38.25 16.85 14.43
C ALA A 2 -37.20 15.77 14.06
N SER A 3 -36.03 16.14 13.65
CA SER A 3 -34.76 16.47 14.34
C SER A 3 -34.21 15.35 15.23
N ALA A 4 -33.05 14.80 14.90
CA ALA A 4 -32.05 14.40 15.88
C ALA A 4 -30.65 14.47 15.23
N LEU A 5 -29.94 15.57 15.45
CA LEU A 5 -28.51 15.70 15.34
C LEU A 5 -27.83 14.97 16.51
N GLY A 6 -27.06 13.94 16.24
CA GLY A 6 -26.16 13.30 17.22
C GLY A 6 -24.74 13.87 17.09
N LEU A 7 -24.39 14.84 17.94
CA LEU A 7 -23.01 15.32 18.10
C LEU A 7 -22.19 14.29 18.87
N PHE A 8 -21.24 13.63 18.21
CA PHE A 8 -20.28 12.76 18.88
C PHE A 8 -19.02 13.56 19.25
N ARG A 9 -18.94 13.93 20.53
CA ARG A 9 -17.85 14.71 21.12
C ARG A 9 -16.74 13.77 21.60
N ILE A 10 -15.64 13.68 20.85
CA ILE A 10 -14.45 12.93 21.26
C ILE A 10 -13.68 13.76 22.29
N ARG A 11 -13.65 13.29 23.53
CA ARG A 11 -12.86 13.85 24.63
C ARG A 11 -11.43 13.30 24.58
N SER A 12 -10.47 14.14 24.23
CA SER A 12 -9.03 13.89 24.38
C SER A 12 -8.67 13.92 25.87
N LYS A 13 -8.14 12.80 26.41
CA LYS A 13 -7.53 12.75 27.74
C LYS A 13 -6.01 12.85 27.56
N SER A 14 -5.48 14.03 27.79
CA SER A 14 -4.03 14.25 27.95
C SER A 14 -3.58 13.66 29.30
N CYS A 15 -2.73 12.65 29.24
CA CYS A 15 -2.06 12.07 30.41
C CYS A 15 -0.73 12.80 30.61
N ILE A 16 -0.69 13.70 31.58
CA ILE A 16 0.53 14.40 32.02
C ILE A 16 1.26 13.48 33.00
N LEU A 17 2.38 12.94 32.57
CA LEU A 17 3.27 12.16 33.44
C LEU A 17 4.18 13.13 34.21
N ARG A 18 3.89 13.33 35.51
CA ARG A 18 4.76 14.06 36.43
C ARG A 18 5.95 13.18 36.83
N LEU A 19 7.14 13.53 36.39
CA LEU A 19 8.38 12.97 36.95
C LEU A 19 8.70 13.66 38.28
N SER A 20 8.64 12.88 39.35
CA SER A 20 9.10 13.27 40.70
C SER A 20 10.60 13.07 40.81
N ILE A 21 11.35 14.14 40.99
CA ILE A 21 12.81 14.07 41.25
C ILE A 21 12.98 13.98 42.77
N SER A 22 13.37 12.80 43.25
CA SER A 22 13.82 12.60 44.64
C SER A 22 15.34 12.78 44.67
N ARG A 23 15.80 13.77 45.43
CA ARG A 23 17.19 13.95 45.85
C ARG A 23 17.50 12.96 46.96
N ILE A 24 18.50 12.14 46.79
CA ILE A 24 19.13 11.43 47.92
C ILE A 24 20.65 11.33 47.68
N GLY A 25 21.41 11.90 48.63
CA GLY A 25 22.59 11.32 49.23
C GLY A 25 23.85 11.18 48.42
N CYS A 26 24.81 12.00 48.77
CA CYS A 26 26.23 11.81 48.52
C CYS A 26 26.77 10.71 49.46
N PRO A 27 27.53 9.72 48.98
CA PRO A 27 28.57 9.10 49.78
C PRO A 27 29.96 9.22 49.15
N THR A 28 30.85 9.61 49.97
CA THR A 28 32.30 9.41 50.10
C THR A 28 33.04 8.61 49.01
N ARG A 29 34.11 9.22 48.65
CA ARG A 29 35.23 8.86 47.80
C ARG A 29 35.97 7.64 48.39
N ASP A 30 35.98 6.53 47.67
CA ASP A 30 37.00 5.50 47.79
C ASP A 30 37.61 5.22 46.43
N SER A 31 38.92 5.37 46.39
CA SER A 31 39.81 5.14 45.27
C SER A 31 40.05 3.63 45.12
N THR A 32 39.54 3.04 44.01
CA THR A 32 40.02 1.69 43.61
C THR A 32 40.06 1.60 42.09
N THR A 33 41.28 1.52 41.59
CA THR A 33 41.79 0.85 40.38
C THR A 33 40.86 0.76 39.16
N SER A 34 41.28 1.43 38.11
CA SER A 34 40.74 1.38 36.77
C SER A 34 40.99 0.02 36.11
N GLU A 35 40.02 -0.84 36.09
CA GLU A 35 39.89 -1.87 35.05
C GLU A 35 38.87 -1.41 34.05
N GLN A 36 39.35 -0.98 32.89
CA GLN A 36 38.56 -0.52 31.78
C GLN A 36 37.97 -1.73 31.03
N PRO A 37 36.66 -1.91 31.02
CA PRO A 37 36.07 -3.02 30.26
C PRO A 37 36.06 -2.68 28.76
N GLN A 38 37.07 -3.20 28.04
CA GLN A 38 37.13 -3.10 26.57
C GLN A 38 35.97 -3.82 25.84
N ASN A 39 35.09 -4.48 26.61
CA ASN A 39 33.95 -5.22 26.02
C ASN A 39 32.70 -4.38 25.70
N THR A 40 32.58 -3.19 26.29
CA THR A 40 31.40 -2.33 26.07
C THR A 40 31.36 -1.71 24.67
N MET A 41 32.52 -1.41 24.06
CA MET A 41 32.57 -0.88 22.71
C MET A 41 32.18 -1.92 21.64
N LYS A 42 32.45 -3.19 21.85
CA LYS A 42 32.08 -4.27 20.91
C LYS A 42 30.57 -4.51 20.92
N LEU A 43 29.94 -4.44 22.09
CA LEU A 43 28.48 -4.58 22.21
C LEU A 43 27.73 -3.39 21.60
N LEU A 44 28.23 -2.17 21.77
CA LEU A 44 27.63 -0.98 21.22
C LEU A 44 27.66 -0.98 19.68
N ASN A 45 28.79 -1.37 19.07
CA ASN A 45 28.91 -1.50 17.62
C ASN A 45 28.00 -2.60 17.05
N THR A 46 27.80 -3.70 17.76
CA THR A 46 26.91 -4.79 17.32
C THR A 46 25.45 -4.36 17.34
N VAL A 47 25.03 -3.60 18.35
CA VAL A 47 23.64 -3.10 18.45
C VAL A 47 23.36 -2.05 17.36
N ILE A 48 24.30 -1.16 17.06
CA ILE A 48 24.16 -0.16 15.98
C ILE A 48 24.11 -0.86 14.61
N PHE A 49 24.91 -1.89 14.39
CA PHE A 49 24.89 -2.66 13.14
C PHE A 49 23.57 -3.43 12.93
N PHE A 50 22.99 -3.99 14.01
CA PHE A 50 21.69 -4.67 13.94
C PHE A 50 20.51 -3.71 13.76
N SER A 51 20.59 -2.49 14.28
CA SER A 51 19.53 -1.49 14.10
C SER A 51 19.52 -0.87 12.69
N LEU A 52 20.66 -0.86 11.98
CA LEU A 52 20.72 -0.43 10.58
C LEU A 52 20.18 -1.48 9.60
N LEU A 53 20.21 -2.77 9.96
CA LEU A 53 19.66 -3.86 9.12
C LEU A 53 18.13 -3.98 9.19
N ALA A 54 17.50 -3.32 10.14
CA ALA A 54 16.03 -3.28 10.27
C ALA A 54 15.35 -2.21 9.37
N SER A 55 16.03 -1.71 8.33
CA SER A 55 15.38 -0.97 7.24
C SER A 55 14.56 -1.97 6.41
N ALA A 56 13.49 -2.50 7.04
CA ALA A 56 12.48 -3.28 6.36
C ALA A 56 12.04 -2.46 5.14
N ALA A 57 12.12 -3.06 3.97
CA ALA A 57 11.57 -2.51 2.74
C ALA A 57 10.07 -2.30 2.95
N PHE A 58 9.68 -1.13 3.45
CA PHE A 58 8.29 -0.74 3.57
C PHE A 58 7.74 -0.69 2.14
N ALA A 59 6.91 -1.65 1.81
CA ALA A 59 6.10 -1.58 0.61
C ALA A 59 5.35 -0.25 0.65
N ARG A 60 5.60 0.63 -0.32
CA ARG A 60 4.98 1.95 -0.34
C ARG A 60 3.51 1.79 -0.66
N GLU A 61 2.66 2.03 0.31
CA GLU A 61 1.22 2.11 0.14
C GLU A 61 0.83 3.50 -0.37
N GLU A 62 0.04 3.55 -1.40
CA GLU A 62 -0.46 4.77 -2.01
C GLU A 62 -1.97 4.65 -2.22
N SER A 63 -2.74 5.65 -1.75
CA SER A 63 -4.19 5.73 -1.97
C SER A 63 -4.48 6.54 -3.22
N VAL A 64 -5.19 5.96 -4.19
CA VAL A 64 -5.44 6.58 -5.50
C VAL A 64 -6.92 6.49 -5.86
N LEU A 65 -7.48 7.59 -6.36
CA LEU A 65 -8.82 7.56 -6.95
C LEU A 65 -8.77 6.84 -8.31
N ALA A 66 -9.54 5.78 -8.44
CA ALA A 66 -9.62 4.98 -9.64
C ALA A 66 -11.04 4.91 -10.20
N ARG A 67 -11.17 4.91 -11.52
CA ARG A 67 -12.33 4.41 -12.23
C ARG A 67 -12.13 2.92 -12.43
N VAL A 68 -12.95 2.12 -11.79
CA VAL A 68 -12.86 0.66 -11.91
C VAL A 68 -13.81 0.16 -13.00
N THR A 69 -13.29 -0.66 -13.87
CA THR A 69 -14.02 -1.45 -14.87
C THR A 69 -13.78 -2.94 -14.62
N SER A 70 -14.48 -3.79 -15.31
CA SER A 70 -14.32 -5.23 -15.21
C SER A 70 -14.30 -5.87 -16.59
N TYR A 71 -13.48 -6.91 -16.76
CA TYR A 71 -13.38 -7.69 -17.98
C TYR A 71 -13.31 -9.20 -17.66
N TRP A 72 -13.58 -10.02 -18.66
CA TRP A 72 -13.62 -11.49 -18.52
C TRP A 72 -13.07 -12.17 -19.77
N VAL A 73 -12.80 -13.46 -19.68
CA VAL A 73 -12.37 -14.25 -20.84
C VAL A 73 -13.46 -14.25 -21.92
N GLY A 74 -13.06 -13.87 -23.15
CA GLY A 74 -13.96 -13.78 -24.30
C GLY A 74 -14.66 -12.44 -24.47
N GLU A 75 -14.25 -11.40 -23.71
CA GLU A 75 -14.64 -10.03 -24.01
C GLU A 75 -13.73 -9.46 -25.10
N GLY A 76 -14.29 -9.29 -26.30
CA GLY A 76 -13.52 -8.83 -27.48
C GLY A 76 -12.40 -9.82 -27.84
N GLU A 77 -11.22 -9.28 -28.15
CA GLU A 77 -10.02 -10.08 -28.47
C GLU A 77 -9.25 -10.52 -27.22
N SER A 78 -9.80 -10.31 -26.02
CA SER A 78 -9.14 -10.65 -24.76
C SER A 78 -8.95 -12.17 -24.65
N GLY A 79 -7.71 -12.59 -24.79
CA GLY A 79 -7.30 -14.00 -24.64
C GLY A 79 -7.33 -14.46 -23.17
N LYS A 80 -6.82 -15.67 -22.94
CA LYS A 80 -6.64 -16.23 -21.60
C LYS A 80 -5.34 -15.74 -20.92
N TYR A 81 -4.55 -14.92 -21.59
CA TYR A 81 -3.23 -14.46 -21.14
C TYR A 81 -3.20 -12.93 -21.04
N ALA A 82 -2.55 -12.45 -20.01
CA ALA A 82 -2.26 -11.04 -19.81
C ALA A 82 -1.17 -10.56 -20.77
N SER A 83 -1.00 -9.25 -20.91
CA SER A 83 0.08 -8.62 -21.69
C SER A 83 1.49 -9.02 -21.21
N THR A 84 1.64 -9.41 -19.95
CA THR A 84 2.87 -9.96 -19.37
C THR A 84 3.10 -11.45 -19.71
N GLY A 85 2.19 -12.11 -20.42
CA GLY A 85 2.22 -13.54 -20.68
C GLY A 85 1.66 -14.41 -19.56
N ALA A 86 1.29 -13.83 -18.42
CA ALA A 86 0.69 -14.57 -17.31
C ALA A 86 -0.71 -15.06 -17.68
N ARG A 87 -1.06 -16.31 -17.34
CA ARG A 87 -2.43 -16.79 -17.49
C ARG A 87 -3.36 -16.02 -16.56
N LEU A 88 -4.38 -15.40 -17.11
CA LEU A 88 -5.39 -14.67 -16.36
C LEU A 88 -6.19 -15.59 -15.43
N ARG A 89 -6.43 -15.10 -14.21
CA ARG A 89 -7.19 -15.80 -13.16
C ARG A 89 -7.80 -14.80 -12.19
N ALA A 90 -8.78 -15.25 -11.41
CA ALA A 90 -9.36 -14.43 -10.35
C ALA A 90 -8.26 -13.86 -9.43
N GLY A 91 -8.32 -12.55 -9.15
CA GLY A 91 -7.28 -11.83 -8.42
C GLY A 91 -6.21 -11.18 -9.29
N HIS A 92 -6.42 -11.11 -10.61
CA HIS A 92 -5.62 -10.30 -11.53
C HIS A 92 -6.36 -9.02 -11.94
N CYS A 93 -5.60 -8.00 -12.33
CA CYS A 93 -6.15 -6.76 -12.90
C CYS A 93 -5.21 -6.18 -13.96
N ALA A 94 -5.80 -5.36 -14.85
CA ALA A 94 -5.09 -4.57 -15.82
C ALA A 94 -4.96 -3.12 -15.34
N VAL A 95 -3.78 -2.54 -15.56
CA VAL A 95 -3.40 -1.20 -15.11
C VAL A 95 -2.54 -0.50 -16.16
N ASP A 96 -2.33 0.81 -16.00
CA ASP A 96 -1.30 1.53 -16.73
C ASP A 96 0.06 1.29 -16.03
N PRO A 97 1.00 0.54 -16.62
CA PRO A 97 2.27 0.18 -15.97
C PRO A 97 3.17 1.38 -15.68
N LYS A 98 2.96 2.52 -16.36
CA LYS A 98 3.65 3.79 -16.05
C LYS A 98 3.20 4.40 -14.72
N ARG A 99 2.01 4.05 -14.25
CA ARG A 99 1.42 4.55 -12.99
C ARG A 99 1.47 3.51 -11.88
N ILE A 100 1.10 2.28 -12.20
CA ILE A 100 1.10 1.13 -11.28
C ILE A 100 1.98 0.05 -11.90
N PRO A 101 3.20 -0.18 -11.38
CA PRO A 101 4.08 -1.22 -11.90
C PRO A 101 3.45 -2.61 -11.83
N TYR A 102 3.77 -3.48 -12.77
CA TYR A 102 3.37 -4.89 -12.70
C TYR A 102 3.89 -5.53 -11.41
N GLY A 103 3.13 -6.50 -10.88
CA GLY A 103 3.39 -7.11 -9.59
C GLY A 103 2.85 -6.32 -8.39
N SER A 104 2.42 -5.06 -8.57
CA SER A 104 1.75 -4.30 -7.51
C SER A 104 0.46 -4.99 -7.08
N LYS A 105 0.11 -4.87 -5.79
CA LYS A 105 -1.20 -5.27 -5.28
C LYS A 105 -2.14 -4.07 -5.31
N VAL A 106 -3.28 -4.24 -5.95
CA VAL A 106 -4.38 -3.29 -5.98
C VAL A 106 -5.45 -3.81 -5.04
N VAL A 107 -5.72 -3.08 -3.96
CA VAL A 107 -6.65 -3.53 -2.90
C VAL A 107 -8.03 -2.96 -3.19
N PHE A 108 -8.96 -3.85 -3.51
CA PHE A 108 -10.39 -3.59 -3.66
C PHE A 108 -11.10 -3.86 -2.33
N PRO A 109 -12.37 -3.43 -2.15
CA PRO A 109 -13.11 -3.64 -0.90
C PRO A 109 -13.23 -5.10 -0.47
N ASP A 110 -13.24 -6.03 -1.44
CA ASP A 110 -13.46 -7.46 -1.21
C ASP A 110 -12.18 -8.31 -1.29
N ARG A 111 -11.17 -7.86 -2.02
CA ARG A 111 -9.88 -8.57 -2.16
C ARG A 111 -8.77 -7.72 -2.76
N ALA A 112 -7.53 -8.16 -2.59
CA ALA A 112 -6.40 -7.63 -3.34
C ALA A 112 -6.24 -8.36 -4.67
N CYS A 113 -5.94 -7.61 -5.75
CA CYS A 113 -5.62 -8.14 -7.07
C CYS A 113 -4.17 -7.79 -7.44
N THR A 114 -3.52 -8.65 -8.23
CA THR A 114 -2.16 -8.38 -8.73
C THR A 114 -2.25 -7.72 -10.11
N ALA A 115 -1.54 -6.64 -10.29
CA ALA A 115 -1.39 -5.96 -11.57
C ALA A 115 -0.49 -6.79 -12.49
N VAL A 116 -1.08 -7.43 -13.52
CA VAL A 116 -0.37 -8.31 -14.47
C VAL A 116 -0.69 -7.98 -15.92
N ASP A 117 -1.65 -7.09 -16.16
CA ASP A 117 -2.15 -6.84 -17.50
C ASP A 117 -2.24 -5.34 -17.78
N THR A 118 -2.40 -5.00 -19.06
CA THR A 118 -2.65 -3.64 -19.53
C THR A 118 -3.46 -3.67 -20.82
N GLY A 119 -3.99 -2.51 -21.19
CA GLY A 119 -4.71 -2.36 -22.45
C GLY A 119 -4.91 -0.88 -22.84
N PRO A 120 -5.25 -0.61 -24.11
CA PRO A 120 -5.43 0.76 -24.62
C PRO A 120 -6.48 1.56 -23.83
N ALA A 121 -7.55 0.90 -23.38
CA ALA A 121 -8.64 1.54 -22.62
C ALA A 121 -8.15 2.03 -21.24
N VAL A 122 -7.28 1.24 -20.58
CA VAL A 122 -6.69 1.55 -19.28
C VAL A 122 -5.67 2.68 -19.40
N ILE A 123 -4.73 2.56 -20.35
CA ILE A 123 -3.69 3.57 -20.61
C ILE A 123 -4.30 4.91 -20.99
N SER A 124 -5.27 4.91 -21.90
CA SER A 124 -5.95 6.13 -22.37
C SER A 124 -6.92 6.71 -21.34
N ARG A 125 -7.23 5.99 -20.27
CA ARG A 125 -8.22 6.36 -19.26
C ARG A 125 -9.60 6.70 -19.85
N LYS A 126 -9.98 5.99 -20.92
CA LYS A 126 -11.22 6.25 -21.67
C LYS A 126 -12.45 6.27 -20.76
N ALA A 127 -12.59 5.27 -19.88
CA ALA A 127 -13.74 5.15 -18.97
C ALA A 127 -13.82 6.31 -17.95
N ALA A 128 -12.69 6.76 -17.40
CA ALA A 128 -12.66 7.89 -16.48
C ALA A 128 -13.05 9.19 -17.17
N ARG A 129 -12.54 9.43 -18.37
CA ARG A 129 -12.86 10.64 -19.17
C ARG A 129 -14.31 10.67 -19.66
N ALA A 130 -14.88 9.52 -19.99
CA ALA A 130 -16.26 9.44 -20.49
C ALA A 130 -17.31 9.59 -19.37
N CYS A 131 -17.01 9.11 -18.16
CA CYS A 131 -17.98 9.02 -17.05
C CYS A 131 -17.67 9.94 -15.87
N GLY A 132 -16.52 10.60 -15.83
CA GLY A 132 -16.14 11.51 -14.75
C GLY A 132 -16.99 12.77 -14.73
N ARG A 133 -17.51 13.14 -13.55
CA ARG A 133 -18.33 14.36 -13.35
C ARG A 133 -17.56 15.46 -12.62
N THR A 134 -16.46 15.12 -11.96
CA THR A 134 -15.59 16.05 -11.23
C THR A 134 -14.18 16.08 -11.84
N ALA A 135 -13.44 17.15 -11.60
CA ALA A 135 -12.06 17.26 -12.07
C ALA A 135 -11.17 16.10 -11.57
N SER A 136 -11.40 15.63 -10.34
CA SER A 136 -10.68 14.48 -9.78
C SER A 136 -11.05 13.18 -10.51
N GLN A 137 -12.33 12.93 -10.79
CA GLN A 137 -12.79 11.76 -11.54
C GLN A 137 -12.28 11.74 -12.98
N LEU A 138 -12.24 12.89 -13.66
CA LEU A 138 -11.68 13.00 -15.02
C LEU A 138 -10.18 12.69 -15.06
N LYS A 139 -9.46 12.96 -13.96
CA LYS A 139 -8.03 12.67 -13.80
C LYS A 139 -7.76 11.28 -13.19
N ALA A 140 -8.78 10.57 -12.71
CA ALA A 140 -8.65 9.27 -12.09
C ALA A 140 -7.93 8.27 -13.02
N ILE A 141 -7.16 7.39 -12.40
CA ILE A 141 -6.61 6.24 -13.13
C ILE A 141 -7.73 5.27 -13.50
N VAL A 142 -7.51 4.42 -14.48
CA VAL A 142 -8.42 3.32 -14.79
C VAL A 142 -7.74 2.02 -14.33
N VAL A 143 -8.48 1.20 -13.62
CA VAL A 143 -8.09 -0.16 -13.24
C VAL A 143 -9.17 -1.10 -13.76
N ASP A 144 -8.76 -2.10 -14.52
CA ASP A 144 -9.69 -3.07 -15.09
C ASP A 144 -9.52 -4.42 -14.38
N ARG A 145 -10.56 -4.85 -13.67
CA ARG A 145 -10.51 -6.04 -12.83
C ARG A 145 -10.94 -7.27 -13.63
N PHE A 146 -10.11 -8.31 -13.59
CA PHE A 146 -10.40 -9.56 -14.27
C PHE A 146 -11.37 -10.43 -13.47
N PHE A 147 -12.32 -11.05 -14.19
CA PHE A 147 -13.23 -12.08 -13.71
C PHE A 147 -13.22 -13.26 -14.65
N GLU A 148 -13.42 -14.46 -14.13
CA GLU A 148 -13.46 -15.68 -14.95
C GLU A 148 -14.73 -15.78 -15.80
N THR A 149 -15.83 -15.13 -15.36
CA THR A 149 -17.12 -15.17 -16.06
C THR A 149 -17.73 -13.78 -16.16
N LYS A 150 -18.46 -13.53 -17.25
CA LYS A 150 -19.27 -12.31 -17.46
C LYS A 150 -20.24 -12.07 -16.30
N ARG A 151 -20.91 -13.13 -15.83
CA ARG A 151 -21.89 -13.03 -14.73
C ARG A 151 -21.25 -12.46 -13.46
N ALA A 152 -20.07 -12.96 -13.08
CA ALA A 152 -19.36 -12.48 -11.91
C ALA A 152 -18.89 -11.03 -12.09
N ALA A 153 -18.39 -10.66 -13.27
CA ALA A 153 -17.99 -9.31 -13.61
C ALA A 153 -19.15 -8.31 -13.47
N MET A 154 -20.30 -8.63 -14.08
CA MET A 154 -21.49 -7.80 -14.02
C MET A 154 -22.07 -7.69 -12.62
N ALA A 155 -22.13 -8.79 -11.86
CA ALA A 155 -22.60 -8.78 -10.48
C ALA A 155 -21.74 -7.89 -9.59
N TRP A 156 -20.41 -7.97 -9.71
CA TRP A 156 -19.50 -7.13 -8.95
C TRP A 156 -19.61 -5.64 -9.35
N THR A 157 -19.66 -5.34 -10.65
CA THR A 157 -19.77 -3.98 -11.18
C THR A 157 -21.06 -3.29 -10.72
N ASN A 158 -22.17 -4.04 -10.66
CA ASN A 158 -23.46 -3.50 -10.19
C ASN A 158 -23.50 -3.28 -8.67
N ALA A 159 -22.73 -4.06 -7.92
CA ALA A 159 -22.68 -3.96 -6.46
C ALA A 159 -21.70 -2.91 -5.93
N ASN A 160 -20.81 -2.38 -6.77
CA ASN A 160 -19.72 -1.49 -6.34
C ASN A 160 -19.76 -0.14 -7.08
N PRO A 161 -19.30 0.95 -6.42
CA PRO A 161 -19.20 2.24 -7.08
C PRO A 161 -18.16 2.21 -8.20
N HIS A 162 -18.45 2.88 -9.29
CA HIS A 162 -17.56 2.96 -10.44
C HIS A 162 -16.29 3.76 -10.20
N PHE A 163 -16.33 4.73 -9.29
CA PHE A 163 -15.17 5.48 -8.80
C PHE A 163 -14.97 5.17 -7.33
N MET A 164 -13.78 4.72 -6.99
CA MET A 164 -13.41 4.40 -5.60
C MET A 164 -11.94 4.69 -5.34
N THR A 165 -11.59 4.92 -4.08
CA THR A 165 -10.20 5.01 -3.66
C THR A 165 -9.66 3.60 -3.44
N LEU A 166 -8.58 3.27 -4.13
CA LEU A 166 -7.89 1.99 -4.02
C LEU A 166 -6.54 2.21 -3.34
N GLN A 167 -6.11 1.26 -2.54
CA GLN A 167 -4.75 1.21 -2.02
C GLN A 167 -3.88 0.43 -3.00
N ILE A 168 -2.72 0.99 -3.33
CA ILE A 168 -1.73 0.38 -4.20
C ILE A 168 -0.51 0.04 -3.35
N VAL A 169 -0.20 -1.24 -3.24
CA VAL A 169 1.01 -1.73 -2.59
C VAL A 169 1.99 -2.09 -3.68
N ARG A 170 3.03 -1.26 -3.84
CA ARG A 170 4.05 -1.48 -4.88
C ARG A 170 4.98 -2.61 -4.47
N PRO A 171 5.48 -3.43 -5.41
CA PRO A 171 6.52 -4.38 -5.10
C PRO A 171 7.73 -3.62 -4.56
N GLY A 172 8.35 -4.13 -3.50
CA GLY A 172 9.60 -3.58 -3.00
C GLY A 172 10.61 -3.52 -4.14
N SER A 173 11.34 -2.41 -4.26
CA SER A 173 12.48 -2.33 -5.15
C SER A 173 13.53 -3.33 -4.66
N HIS A 174 13.48 -4.56 -5.14
CA HIS A 174 14.65 -5.41 -5.11
C HIS A 174 15.68 -4.69 -5.98
N SER A 175 16.67 -4.09 -5.33
CA SER A 175 17.92 -3.76 -6.00
C SER A 175 18.40 -5.08 -6.61
N GLU A 176 18.30 -5.17 -7.93
CA GLU A 176 18.91 -6.24 -8.72
C GLU A 176 20.39 -6.33 -8.30
N PRO A 177 20.90 -7.49 -7.86
CA PRO A 177 22.31 -7.61 -7.58
C PRO A 177 23.02 -7.30 -8.89
N SER A 178 23.81 -6.22 -8.90
CA SER A 178 24.74 -5.92 -9.98
C SER A 178 25.62 -7.15 -10.15
N GLU A 179 25.46 -7.85 -11.26
CA GLU A 179 26.31 -8.94 -11.67
C GLU A 179 27.74 -8.36 -11.77
N PRO A 180 28.76 -8.93 -11.09
CA PRO A 180 30.13 -8.46 -11.25
C PRO A 180 30.65 -8.94 -12.62
N ASP A 181 31.20 -7.99 -13.42
CA ASP A 181 31.97 -8.24 -14.63
C ASP A 181 33.22 -9.12 -14.36
#